data_b247783e92c89865003a015671bf253a
#
_entry.id   b247783e92c89865003a015671bf253a
#
_cell.length_a   1.000
_cell.length_b   1.000
_cell.length_c   1.000
_cell.angle_alpha   90.00
_cell.angle_beta   90.00
_cell.angle_gamma   90.00
#
_symmetry.space_group_name_H-M   'P 1'
#
loop_
_entity.id
_entity.type
_entity.pdbx_description
1 polymer ?
#
loop_
_entity_poly.entity_id
_entity_poly.type
_entity_poly.pdbx_seq_one_letter_code
_entity_poly.pdbx_strand_id
1 'polypeptide(L)'
;MKFLRLNLFIIIAFIATPIKSDESILNACLAPEINETSTLFDINQTWNIQTGQIEGQSGEEIKIRDKIKIVSGDNKITAGEVVYSEAGGTIRVNKGLVLENKKLYIFADNAVIETQDNSAVINNTEYQFLSPQARGKADEIKINPNTSYSLINATYTTCNPIDDSWQLEAGEIQIFPNQGIAKNLILRVNNTPVLYLPYLSFPTSEERKSGILIPNFGSSSKKGVEINIPYYWNISPNMDLITSFDWMDKRGLQLENTFRFLTAKQQGEIQVSLLPDDKIMNENRKYINYNQLLNLSSQWRVNIKGEYTSDNQYFEDLTGNINSTSKTHLFRTINLQGFSENWHMKMGMDSFQILDQSIIPTNR
;
A
#
# COMPACT_ATOMS: atom_id res chain seq x y z
N MET A 1 34.08 -28.52 -12.73
CA MET A 1 33.14 -27.41 -12.84
C MET A 1 32.74 -26.96 -11.42
N LYS A 2 33.31 -25.84 -10.96
CA LYS A 2 33.09 -25.32 -9.62
C LYS A 2 31.89 -24.37 -9.68
N PHE A 3 30.78 -24.68 -9.00
CA PHE A 3 29.66 -23.78 -8.81
C PHE A 3 30.03 -22.67 -7.81
N LEU A 4 30.05 -21.45 -8.30
CA LEU A 4 30.25 -20.23 -7.51
C LEU A 4 28.96 -19.95 -6.74
N ARG A 5 28.98 -20.16 -5.41
CA ARG A 5 27.88 -19.72 -4.51
C ARG A 5 27.98 -18.21 -4.32
N LEU A 6 27.07 -17.47 -4.91
CA LEU A 6 26.91 -16.04 -4.66
C LEU A 6 26.13 -15.87 -3.36
N ASN A 7 26.85 -15.63 -2.26
CA ASN A 7 26.24 -15.22 -0.98
C ASN A 7 25.90 -13.73 -1.06
N LEU A 8 24.64 -13.41 -1.28
CA LEU A 8 24.13 -12.05 -1.14
C LEU A 8 23.91 -11.75 0.35
N PHE A 9 24.94 -11.19 1.01
CA PHE A 9 24.80 -10.63 2.35
C PHE A 9 24.10 -9.27 2.25
N ILE A 10 22.81 -9.21 2.61
CA ILE A 10 22.13 -7.95 2.89
C ILE A 10 22.57 -7.53 4.29
N ILE A 11 23.52 -6.59 4.37
CA ILE A 11 23.91 -5.96 5.64
C ILE A 11 22.84 -4.90 5.94
N ILE A 12 21.88 -5.26 6.79
CA ILE A 12 20.97 -4.30 7.43
C ILE A 12 21.71 -3.78 8.68
N ALA A 13 22.33 -2.61 8.56
CA ALA A 13 22.92 -1.95 9.71
C ALA A 13 21.79 -1.29 10.53
N PHE A 14 21.37 -1.93 11.61
CA PHE A 14 20.49 -1.35 12.60
C PHE A 14 21.30 -0.48 13.57
N ILE A 15 21.06 0.82 13.56
CA ILE A 15 21.42 1.71 14.67
C ILE A 15 20.22 1.71 15.61
N ALA A 16 20.26 0.86 16.62
CA ALA A 16 19.23 0.78 17.66
C ALA A 16 19.37 1.99 18.61
N THR A 17 18.63 3.05 18.36
CA THR A 17 18.28 4.03 19.39
C THR A 17 16.97 3.59 20.05
N PRO A 18 16.81 3.67 21.37
CA PRO A 18 15.56 3.28 22.02
C PRO A 18 14.47 4.28 21.65
N ILE A 19 13.59 3.90 20.74
CA ILE A 19 12.37 4.64 20.40
C ILE A 19 11.36 4.34 21.51
N LYS A 20 11.00 5.35 22.31
CA LYS A 20 9.82 5.30 23.16
C LYS A 20 8.61 5.19 22.24
N SER A 21 7.90 4.07 22.32
CA SER A 21 6.65 3.86 21.59
C SER A 21 5.57 4.76 22.22
N ASP A 22 5.30 5.88 21.57
CA ASP A 22 4.10 6.68 21.85
C ASP A 22 3.04 6.25 20.86
N GLU A 23 2.01 5.53 21.30
CA GLU A 23 0.90 5.06 20.46
C GLU A 23 0.11 6.22 19.79
N SER A 24 0.36 7.46 20.22
CA SER A 24 -0.26 8.66 19.66
C SER A 24 0.27 9.04 18.26
N ILE A 25 1.46 8.59 17.87
CA ILE A 25 2.13 9.01 16.61
C ILE A 25 1.48 8.39 15.38
N LEU A 26 1.00 7.15 15.46
CA LEU A 26 0.36 6.44 14.35
C LEU A 26 -1.06 6.94 14.04
N ASN A 27 -1.72 7.58 15.00
CA ASN A 27 -3.08 8.11 14.81
C ASN A 27 -3.13 9.55 14.26
N ALA A 28 -2.02 10.27 14.21
CA ALA A 28 -1.96 11.67 13.78
C ALA A 28 -1.98 11.84 12.25
N CYS A 29 -1.57 10.81 11.50
CA CYS A 29 -1.45 10.86 10.05
C CYS A 29 -2.16 9.67 9.41
N LEU A 30 -3.48 9.74 9.21
CA LEU A 30 -4.26 8.70 8.55
C LEU A 30 -3.91 8.64 7.06
N ALA A 31 -3.59 7.43 6.55
CA ALA A 31 -3.43 7.22 5.12
C ALA A 31 -4.79 7.40 4.41
N PRO A 32 -4.83 8.13 3.29
CA PRO A 32 -6.06 8.37 2.55
C PRO A 32 -6.51 7.12 1.79
N GLU A 33 -7.82 6.90 1.70
CA GLU A 33 -8.40 6.01 0.69
C GLU A 33 -8.27 6.69 -0.68
N ILE A 34 -7.52 6.05 -1.60
CA ILE A 34 -7.33 6.54 -2.96
C ILE A 34 -8.55 6.10 -3.77
N ASN A 35 -9.55 6.97 -3.87
CA ASN A 35 -10.69 6.81 -4.76
C ASN A 35 -10.58 7.81 -5.91
N GLU A 36 -10.54 7.29 -7.14
CA GLU A 36 -10.61 7.93 -8.46
C GLU A 36 -9.32 8.57 -9.02
N THR A 37 -8.84 7.97 -10.11
CA THR A 37 -7.94 8.56 -11.09
C THR A 37 -8.66 9.71 -11.81
N SER A 38 -8.57 10.93 -11.30
CA SER A 38 -8.93 12.11 -12.07
C SER A 38 -7.79 12.45 -13.01
N THR A 39 -8.04 12.46 -14.31
CA THR A 39 -7.14 13.09 -15.30
C THR A 39 -6.87 14.53 -14.86
N LEU A 40 -5.61 14.86 -14.60
CA LEU A 40 -5.19 16.18 -14.10
C LEU A 40 -5.53 17.31 -15.09
N PHE A 41 -5.67 16.98 -16.39
CA PHE A 41 -5.99 17.92 -17.44
C PHE A 41 -6.95 17.31 -18.46
N ASP A 42 -8.11 17.94 -18.66
CA ASP A 42 -8.95 17.66 -19.83
C ASP A 42 -8.69 18.73 -20.88
N ILE A 43 -7.97 18.36 -21.94
CA ILE A 43 -7.58 19.25 -23.05
C ILE A 43 -8.78 19.68 -23.93
N ASN A 44 -9.95 19.04 -23.77
CA ASN A 44 -11.16 19.39 -24.53
C ASN A 44 -11.98 20.53 -23.92
N GLN A 45 -11.53 21.11 -22.79
CA GLN A 45 -12.23 22.22 -22.14
C GLN A 45 -11.81 23.58 -22.68
N THR A 46 -12.72 24.53 -22.66
CA THR A 46 -12.45 25.93 -23.04
C THR A 46 -11.57 26.59 -21.98
N TRP A 47 -10.45 27.15 -22.41
CA TRP A 47 -9.48 27.85 -21.56
C TRP A 47 -9.71 29.36 -21.66
N ASN A 48 -9.93 30.01 -20.52
CA ASN A 48 -10.00 31.48 -20.42
C ASN A 48 -8.66 32.02 -19.91
N ILE A 49 -8.01 32.83 -20.72
CA ILE A 49 -6.69 33.42 -20.40
C ILE A 49 -6.88 34.89 -20.08
N GLN A 50 -6.43 35.30 -18.91
CA GLN A 50 -6.34 36.69 -18.48
C GLN A 50 -4.87 37.05 -18.30
N THR A 51 -4.42 38.13 -18.88
CA THR A 51 -3.02 38.55 -18.82
C THR A 51 -2.89 40.08 -18.90
N GLY A 52 -1.79 40.61 -18.36
CA GLY A 52 -1.46 42.06 -18.44
C GLY A 52 -0.82 42.47 -19.74
N GLN A 53 0.11 41.68 -20.26
CA GLN A 53 0.86 42.03 -21.49
C GLN A 53 1.09 40.82 -22.38
N ILE A 54 0.91 41.00 -23.69
CA ILE A 54 1.23 40.00 -24.71
C ILE A 54 2.16 40.68 -25.74
N GLU A 55 3.35 40.11 -25.94
CA GLU A 55 4.33 40.56 -26.93
C GLU A 55 4.68 39.40 -27.87
N GLY A 56 4.68 39.62 -29.17
CA GLY A 56 5.09 38.60 -30.16
C GLY A 56 4.50 38.86 -31.54
N GLN A 57 5.00 38.13 -32.53
CA GLN A 57 4.48 38.11 -33.90
C GLN A 57 4.09 36.68 -34.25
N SER A 58 3.07 36.51 -35.11
CA SER A 58 2.65 35.20 -35.60
C SER A 58 3.80 34.50 -36.32
N GLY A 59 4.04 33.24 -35.96
CA GLY A 59 5.17 32.44 -36.46
C GLY A 59 6.45 32.55 -35.64
N GLU A 60 6.50 33.43 -34.63
CA GLU A 60 7.61 33.61 -33.70
C GLU A 60 7.25 33.25 -32.28
N GLU A 61 8.12 33.60 -31.31
CA GLU A 61 7.81 33.43 -29.88
C GLU A 61 6.82 34.50 -29.39
N ILE A 62 5.74 34.07 -28.76
CA ILE A 62 4.77 34.92 -28.06
C ILE A 62 5.11 34.91 -26.59
N LYS A 63 5.44 36.07 -26.03
CA LYS A 63 5.74 36.28 -24.60
C LYS A 63 4.53 36.89 -23.90
N ILE A 64 4.05 36.22 -22.89
CA ILE A 64 2.92 36.64 -22.04
C ILE A 64 3.51 36.96 -20.68
N ARG A 65 3.26 38.17 -20.18
CA ARG A 65 3.79 38.63 -18.89
C ARG A 65 2.70 39.30 -18.06
N ASP A 66 2.96 39.41 -16.79
CA ASP A 66 2.16 40.04 -15.76
C ASP A 66 0.76 39.41 -15.54
N LYS A 67 0.56 38.92 -14.34
CA LYS A 67 -0.72 38.43 -13.85
C LYS A 67 -1.43 37.39 -14.75
N ILE A 68 -0.64 36.46 -15.29
CA ILE A 68 -1.19 35.40 -16.13
C ILE A 68 -2.05 34.51 -15.26
N LYS A 69 -3.33 34.44 -15.63
CA LYS A 69 -4.32 33.56 -15.01
C LYS A 69 -5.06 32.81 -16.09
N ILE A 70 -5.00 31.51 -16.03
CA ILE A 70 -5.65 30.59 -16.96
C ILE A 70 -6.69 29.80 -16.15
N VAL A 71 -7.94 29.81 -16.59
CA VAL A 71 -9.03 29.11 -15.92
C VAL A 71 -9.71 28.17 -16.90
N SER A 72 -9.88 26.91 -16.51
CA SER A 72 -10.62 25.92 -17.27
C SER A 72 -11.37 25.00 -16.29
N GLY A 73 -12.69 25.12 -16.26
CA GLY A 73 -13.51 24.44 -15.27
C GLY A 73 -13.08 24.77 -13.84
N ASP A 74 -12.78 23.76 -13.05
CA ASP A 74 -12.28 23.92 -11.67
C ASP A 74 -10.78 24.20 -11.57
N ASN A 75 -10.04 24.08 -12.68
CA ASN A 75 -8.60 24.29 -12.71
C ASN A 75 -8.26 25.77 -12.89
N LYS A 76 -7.37 26.26 -12.06
CA LYS A 76 -6.82 27.61 -12.12
C LYS A 76 -5.30 27.53 -12.15
N ILE A 77 -4.70 28.07 -13.20
CA ILE A 77 -3.25 28.17 -13.35
C ILE A 77 -2.85 29.63 -13.28
N THR A 78 -1.86 29.93 -12.46
CA THR A 78 -1.23 31.24 -12.42
C THR A 78 0.26 31.09 -12.72
N ALA A 79 0.82 32.05 -13.49
CA ALA A 79 2.22 32.04 -13.87
C ALA A 79 2.78 33.47 -13.91
N GLY A 80 4.12 33.61 -13.70
CA GLY A 80 4.78 34.88 -13.78
C GLY A 80 5.10 35.29 -15.21
N GLU A 81 5.52 34.33 -16.05
CA GLU A 81 5.84 34.51 -17.46
C GLU A 81 5.58 33.22 -18.23
N VAL A 82 4.97 33.36 -19.39
CA VAL A 82 4.76 32.25 -20.34
C VAL A 82 5.31 32.62 -21.68
N VAL A 83 6.11 31.74 -22.27
CA VAL A 83 6.66 31.88 -23.62
C VAL A 83 6.13 30.74 -24.47
N TYR A 84 5.35 31.08 -25.48
CA TYR A 84 4.83 30.11 -26.46
C TYR A 84 5.67 30.23 -27.75
N SER A 85 6.24 29.13 -28.21
CA SER A 85 6.93 28.99 -29.48
C SER A 85 6.08 28.21 -30.45
N GLU A 86 5.49 28.88 -31.44
CA GLU A 86 4.65 28.24 -32.46
C GLU A 86 5.45 27.27 -33.32
N ALA A 87 6.63 27.70 -33.77
CA ALA A 87 7.53 26.88 -34.61
C ALA A 87 8.08 25.65 -33.87
N GLY A 88 8.31 25.76 -32.54
CA GLY A 88 8.82 24.67 -31.71
C GLY A 88 7.71 23.82 -31.11
N GLY A 89 6.48 24.27 -31.13
CA GLY A 89 5.36 23.59 -30.46
C GLY A 89 5.54 23.50 -28.93
N THR A 90 6.22 24.48 -28.31
CA THR A 90 6.57 24.46 -26.89
C THR A 90 5.94 25.61 -26.10
N ILE A 91 5.48 25.33 -24.88
CA ILE A 91 5.08 26.32 -23.89
C ILE A 91 6.08 26.27 -22.74
N ARG A 92 6.78 27.36 -22.48
CA ARG A 92 7.68 27.50 -21.33
C ARG A 92 7.04 28.42 -20.29
N VAL A 93 6.91 27.95 -19.08
CA VAL A 93 6.45 28.71 -17.95
C VAL A 93 7.65 29.04 -17.07
N ASN A 94 7.89 30.31 -16.86
CA ASN A 94 9.00 30.81 -16.06
C ASN A 94 8.46 31.68 -14.90
N LYS A 95 9.26 31.84 -13.85
CA LYS A 95 8.98 32.71 -12.71
C LYS A 95 7.76 32.24 -11.88
N GLY A 96 7.69 30.97 -11.63
CA GLY A 96 6.69 30.34 -10.80
C GLY A 96 5.43 29.94 -11.57
N LEU A 97 4.98 28.74 -11.25
CA LEU A 97 3.73 28.15 -11.72
C LEU A 97 2.93 27.71 -10.49
N VAL A 98 1.67 28.13 -10.40
CA VAL A 98 0.72 27.61 -9.40
C VAL A 98 -0.44 27.00 -10.14
N LEU A 99 -0.72 25.73 -9.89
CA LEU A 99 -1.93 25.04 -10.31
C LEU A 99 -2.77 24.77 -9.09
N GLU A 100 -4.02 25.19 -9.12
CA GLU A 100 -4.97 25.05 -8.02
C GLU A 100 -6.28 24.49 -8.56
N ASN A 101 -6.80 23.46 -7.90
CA ASN A 101 -8.18 23.01 -8.08
C ASN A 101 -8.75 22.51 -6.75
N LYS A 102 -9.99 21.98 -6.73
CA LYS A 102 -10.66 21.50 -5.51
C LYS A 102 -9.94 20.35 -4.79
N LYS A 103 -9.06 19.63 -5.48
CA LYS A 103 -8.40 18.42 -4.96
C LYS A 103 -6.90 18.58 -4.80
N LEU A 104 -6.27 19.47 -5.56
CA LEU A 104 -4.82 19.54 -5.72
C LEU A 104 -4.34 20.99 -5.79
N TYR A 105 -3.24 21.25 -5.10
CA TYR A 105 -2.43 22.46 -5.22
C TYR A 105 -1.02 22.06 -5.62
N ILE A 106 -0.47 22.67 -6.67
CA ILE A 106 0.92 22.49 -7.12
C ILE A 106 1.57 23.86 -7.23
N PHE A 107 2.74 23.99 -6.66
CA PHE A 107 3.67 25.08 -6.91
C PHE A 107 4.92 24.54 -7.59
N ALA A 108 5.45 25.22 -8.61
CA ALA A 108 6.69 24.86 -9.27
C ALA A 108 7.44 26.11 -9.71
N ASP A 109 8.75 26.01 -9.83
CA ASP A 109 9.59 27.13 -10.28
C ASP A 109 9.42 27.42 -11.77
N ASN A 110 9.37 26.36 -12.58
CA ASN A 110 9.21 26.45 -14.02
C ASN A 110 8.62 25.15 -14.60
N ALA A 111 8.11 25.26 -15.83
CA ALA A 111 7.62 24.11 -16.58
C ALA A 111 7.89 24.29 -18.08
N VAL A 112 8.08 23.17 -18.77
CA VAL A 112 8.15 23.09 -20.24
C VAL A 112 7.13 22.07 -20.71
N ILE A 113 6.26 22.47 -21.61
CA ILE A 113 5.18 21.63 -22.15
C ILE A 113 5.39 21.55 -23.66
N GLU A 114 5.47 20.32 -24.19
CA GLU A 114 5.50 20.02 -25.61
C GLU A 114 4.07 19.80 -26.11
N THR A 115 3.60 20.68 -26.99
CA THR A 115 2.19 20.64 -27.45
C THR A 115 1.94 19.56 -28.49
N GLN A 116 3.00 19.02 -29.14
CA GLN A 116 2.88 18.01 -30.18
C GLN A 116 2.51 16.64 -29.65
N ASP A 117 3.07 16.26 -28.50
CA ASP A 117 2.89 14.95 -27.87
C ASP A 117 2.26 15.01 -26.47
N ASN A 118 1.94 16.23 -26.00
CA ASN A 118 1.40 16.49 -24.66
C ASN A 118 2.33 16.04 -23.53
N SER A 119 3.64 16.03 -23.76
CA SER A 119 4.61 15.81 -22.70
C SER A 119 4.89 17.10 -21.92
N ALA A 120 5.30 16.97 -20.67
CA ALA A 120 5.71 18.11 -19.86
C ALA A 120 6.80 17.75 -18.87
N VAL A 121 7.66 18.73 -18.58
CA VAL A 121 8.65 18.66 -17.51
C VAL A 121 8.42 19.84 -16.58
N ILE A 122 8.24 19.57 -15.30
CA ILE A 122 7.97 20.54 -14.25
C ILE A 122 9.07 20.42 -13.21
N ASN A 123 9.74 21.51 -12.87
CA ASN A 123 10.91 21.49 -11.99
C ASN A 123 10.64 22.17 -10.64
N ASN A 124 11.30 21.64 -9.60
CA ASN A 124 11.22 22.10 -8.22
C ASN A 124 9.76 22.24 -7.75
N THR A 125 9.08 21.12 -7.72
CA THR A 125 7.65 21.06 -7.48
C THR A 125 7.36 20.79 -6.00
N GLU A 126 6.45 21.56 -5.42
CA GLU A 126 5.76 21.26 -4.17
C GLU A 126 4.30 20.95 -4.47
N TYR A 127 3.78 19.85 -3.92
CA TYR A 127 2.39 19.47 -4.16
C TYR A 127 1.65 19.16 -2.87
N GLN A 128 0.36 19.47 -2.87
CA GLN A 128 -0.53 19.18 -1.76
C GLN A 128 -1.87 18.69 -2.31
N PHE A 129 -2.26 17.47 -1.92
CA PHE A 129 -3.62 16.98 -2.10
C PHE A 129 -4.50 17.49 -0.96
N LEU A 130 -5.68 18.02 -1.28
CA LEU A 130 -6.59 18.61 -0.30
C LEU A 130 -7.58 17.58 0.27
N SER A 131 -7.91 16.57 -0.53
CA SER A 131 -8.78 15.48 -0.10
C SER A 131 -8.50 14.23 -0.95
N PRO A 132 -7.96 13.19 -0.34
CA PRO A 132 -7.44 13.09 1.03
C PRO A 132 -6.16 13.90 1.23
N GLN A 133 -5.92 14.35 2.46
CA GLN A 133 -4.77 15.21 2.73
C GLN A 133 -3.43 14.47 2.55
N ALA A 134 -2.60 14.96 1.64
CA ALA A 134 -1.22 14.49 1.47
C ALA A 134 -0.38 15.60 0.84
N ARG A 135 0.91 15.60 1.09
CA ARG A 135 1.85 16.58 0.55
C ARG A 135 3.19 15.98 0.23
N GLY A 136 3.94 16.65 -0.61
CA GLY A 136 5.30 16.27 -0.94
C GLY A 136 6.00 17.28 -1.85
N LYS A 137 7.21 16.93 -2.22
CA LYS A 137 8.07 17.70 -3.14
C LYS A 137 8.64 16.72 -4.17
N ALA A 138 9.03 17.27 -5.32
CA ALA A 138 9.82 16.55 -6.32
C ALA A 138 10.76 17.53 -7.01
N ASP A 139 11.99 17.11 -7.28
CA ASP A 139 12.93 17.92 -8.04
C ASP A 139 12.45 18.09 -9.47
N GLU A 140 11.85 17.04 -10.04
CA GLU A 140 11.35 17.05 -11.40
C GLU A 140 10.10 16.15 -11.50
N ILE A 141 9.06 16.61 -12.18
CA ILE A 141 7.92 15.82 -12.61
C ILE A 141 7.90 15.78 -14.13
N LYS A 142 7.96 14.58 -14.70
CA LYS A 142 7.78 14.32 -16.12
C LYS A 142 6.39 13.76 -16.40
N ILE A 143 5.70 14.35 -17.34
CA ILE A 143 4.44 13.86 -17.89
C ILE A 143 4.75 13.31 -19.29
N ASN A 144 4.52 12.02 -19.50
CA ASN A 144 4.77 11.36 -20.77
C ASN A 144 3.49 11.26 -21.63
N PRO A 145 3.62 11.15 -22.97
CA PRO A 145 2.47 11.13 -23.89
C PRO A 145 1.41 10.07 -23.60
N ASN A 146 1.81 8.94 -22.99
CA ASN A 146 0.93 7.81 -22.68
C ASN A 146 0.33 7.87 -21.27
N THR A 147 0.09 9.07 -20.74
CA THR A 147 -0.51 9.26 -19.39
C THR A 147 0.29 8.62 -18.24
N SER A 148 1.58 8.45 -18.40
CA SER A 148 2.45 8.06 -17.30
C SER A 148 3.17 9.29 -16.72
N TYR A 149 3.36 9.27 -15.41
CA TYR A 149 4.05 10.32 -14.67
C TYR A 149 5.32 9.76 -14.06
N SER A 150 6.42 10.53 -14.09
CA SER A 150 7.66 10.19 -13.38
C SER A 150 8.02 11.34 -12.47
N LEU A 151 8.22 11.05 -11.19
CA LEU A 151 8.65 12.01 -10.17
C LEU A 151 10.07 11.62 -9.74
N ILE A 152 10.98 12.57 -9.80
CA ILE A 152 12.39 12.37 -9.42
C ILE A 152 12.65 13.04 -8.08
N ASN A 153 13.35 12.32 -7.18
CA ASN A 153 13.65 12.73 -5.82
C ASN A 153 12.39 13.23 -5.10
N ALA A 154 11.38 12.37 -5.12
CA ALA A 154 10.06 12.71 -4.60
C ALA A 154 9.94 12.37 -3.12
N THR A 155 9.19 13.21 -2.39
CA THR A 155 8.78 12.96 -1.01
C THR A 155 7.27 12.85 -0.92
N TYR A 156 6.76 12.13 0.06
CA TYR A 156 5.32 11.97 0.30
C TYR A 156 5.04 11.79 1.78
N THR A 157 4.05 12.52 2.30
CA THR A 157 3.51 12.32 3.66
C THR A 157 2.04 12.73 3.72
N THR A 158 1.28 12.15 4.65
CA THR A 158 -0.09 12.57 4.97
C THR A 158 -0.14 13.45 6.21
N CYS A 159 1.00 13.72 6.83
CA CYS A 159 1.11 14.57 8.00
C CYS A 159 0.87 16.04 7.64
N ASN A 160 0.36 16.83 8.59
CA ASN A 160 0.21 18.28 8.46
C ASN A 160 1.57 18.96 8.19
N PRO A 161 1.61 20.16 7.58
CA PRO A 161 2.86 20.86 7.27
C PRO A 161 3.80 21.14 8.44
N ILE A 162 3.27 21.12 9.66
CA ILE A 162 4.04 21.36 10.91
C ILE A 162 4.53 20.04 11.52
N ASP A 163 4.04 18.90 11.03
CA ASP A 163 4.30 17.58 11.58
C ASP A 163 5.05 16.71 10.57
N ASP A 164 6.27 16.32 10.87
CA ASP A 164 7.10 15.42 10.08
C ASP A 164 7.27 14.04 10.76
N SER A 165 6.22 13.57 11.44
CA SER A 165 6.24 12.28 12.15
C SER A 165 6.63 11.13 11.24
N TRP A 166 6.22 11.15 9.96
CA TRP A 166 6.71 10.22 8.97
C TRP A 166 6.76 10.83 7.56
N GLN A 167 7.68 10.34 6.75
CA GLN A 167 7.85 10.73 5.36
C GLN A 167 8.39 9.56 4.53
N LEU A 168 7.86 9.39 3.34
CA LEU A 168 8.46 8.56 2.30
C LEU A 168 9.33 9.42 1.40
N GLU A 169 10.53 8.97 1.09
CA GLU A 169 11.44 9.55 0.09
C GLU A 169 11.69 8.50 -0.98
N ALA A 170 11.63 8.87 -2.24
CA ALA A 170 11.92 7.98 -3.35
C ALA A 170 12.84 8.65 -4.36
N GLY A 171 13.85 7.93 -4.84
CA GLY A 171 14.71 8.44 -5.91
C GLY A 171 13.94 8.60 -7.22
N GLU A 172 13.00 7.71 -7.51
CA GLU A 172 12.11 7.81 -8.66
C GLU A 172 10.76 7.15 -8.32
N ILE A 173 9.66 7.82 -8.68
CA ILE A 173 8.31 7.25 -8.67
C ILE A 173 7.76 7.31 -10.09
N GLN A 174 7.43 6.17 -10.67
CA GLN A 174 6.74 6.07 -11.96
C GLN A 174 5.30 5.67 -11.72
N ILE A 175 4.35 6.42 -12.28
CA ILE A 175 2.92 6.19 -12.15
C ILE A 175 2.36 5.90 -13.54
N PHE A 176 1.85 4.69 -13.72
CA PHE A 176 1.11 4.25 -14.89
C PHE A 176 -0.39 4.15 -14.56
N PRO A 177 -1.29 4.04 -15.54
CA PRO A 177 -2.73 3.98 -15.29
C PRO A 177 -3.17 2.92 -14.26
N ASN A 178 -2.46 1.79 -14.20
CA ASN A 178 -2.82 0.67 -13.33
C ASN A 178 -1.76 0.31 -12.30
N GLN A 179 -0.59 0.94 -12.30
CA GLN A 179 0.54 0.55 -11.47
C GLN A 179 1.44 1.73 -11.17
N GLY A 180 1.85 1.86 -9.91
CA GLY A 180 2.95 2.71 -9.50
C GLY A 180 4.19 1.87 -9.20
N ILE A 181 5.36 2.42 -9.49
CA ILE A 181 6.67 1.85 -9.19
C ILE A 181 7.48 2.92 -8.48
N ALA A 182 7.95 2.63 -7.27
CA ALA A 182 8.90 3.47 -6.55
C ALA A 182 10.24 2.75 -6.46
N LYS A 183 11.32 3.49 -6.73
CA LYS A 183 12.70 3.00 -6.64
C LYS A 183 13.45 3.77 -5.56
N ASN A 184 14.35 3.09 -4.85
CA ASN A 184 15.14 3.65 -3.75
C ASN A 184 14.25 4.35 -2.72
N LEU A 185 13.21 3.65 -2.26
CA LEU A 185 12.26 4.15 -1.29
C LEU A 185 12.85 4.10 0.12
N ILE A 186 12.78 5.21 0.84
CA ILE A 186 13.19 5.32 2.24
C ILE A 186 11.97 5.78 3.05
N LEU A 187 11.61 5.03 4.08
CA LEU A 187 10.66 5.49 5.08
C LEU A 187 11.44 6.15 6.23
N ARG A 188 11.11 7.39 6.53
CA ARG A 188 11.60 8.11 7.71
C ARG A 188 10.50 8.25 8.74
N VAL A 189 10.87 8.09 10.00
CA VAL A 189 10.02 8.39 11.16
C VAL A 189 10.80 9.35 12.04
N ASN A 190 10.21 10.50 12.35
CA ASN A 190 10.89 11.58 13.06
C ASN A 190 12.29 11.88 12.45
N ASN A 191 12.33 12.01 11.13
CA ASN A 191 13.53 12.25 10.33
C ASN A 191 14.60 11.14 10.35
N THR A 192 14.35 10.02 11.06
CA THR A 192 15.25 8.86 11.12
C THR A 192 14.86 7.84 10.08
N PRO A 193 15.79 7.39 9.20
CA PRO A 193 15.47 6.33 8.23
C PRO A 193 15.27 5.00 8.95
N VAL A 194 14.08 4.41 8.80
CA VAL A 194 13.70 3.15 9.47
C VAL A 194 13.56 1.98 8.50
N LEU A 195 13.31 2.25 7.21
CA LEU A 195 13.16 1.22 6.20
C LEU A 195 13.71 1.71 4.87
N TYR A 196 14.42 0.83 4.16
CA TYR A 196 14.85 1.03 2.77
C TYR A 196 14.33 -0.11 1.89
N LEU A 197 13.65 0.26 0.80
CA LEU A 197 13.20 -0.67 -0.23
C LEU A 197 13.80 -0.23 -1.58
N PRO A 198 14.63 -1.06 -2.22
CA PRO A 198 15.21 -0.72 -3.52
C PRO A 198 14.15 -0.61 -4.61
N TYR A 199 13.04 -1.32 -4.45
CA TYR A 199 11.92 -1.39 -5.38
C TYR A 199 10.62 -1.67 -4.65
N LEU A 200 9.57 -0.90 -4.96
CA LEU A 200 8.21 -1.11 -4.50
C LEU A 200 7.25 -0.91 -5.67
N SER A 201 6.37 -1.86 -5.91
CA SER A 201 5.24 -1.72 -6.85
C SER A 201 3.94 -1.65 -6.08
N PHE A 202 3.06 -0.73 -6.47
CA PHE A 202 1.75 -0.54 -5.84
C PHE A 202 0.66 -0.31 -6.90
N PRO A 203 -0.60 -0.70 -6.65
CA PRO A 203 -1.71 -0.45 -7.57
C PRO A 203 -2.07 1.05 -7.55
N THR A 204 -2.40 1.59 -8.74
CA THR A 204 -2.95 2.95 -8.93
C THR A 204 -4.41 2.93 -9.39
N SER A 205 -4.99 1.75 -9.50
CA SER A 205 -6.39 1.51 -9.85
C SER A 205 -7.01 0.53 -8.85
N GLU A 206 -8.31 0.38 -8.87
CA GLU A 206 -9.03 -0.60 -8.03
C GLU A 206 -8.75 -2.07 -8.43
N GLU A 207 -8.02 -2.30 -9.51
CA GLU A 207 -7.64 -3.64 -9.93
C GLU A 207 -6.68 -4.29 -8.93
N ARG A 208 -6.99 -5.51 -8.55
CA ARG A 208 -6.15 -6.32 -7.67
C ARG A 208 -4.84 -6.69 -8.37
N LYS A 209 -3.71 -6.35 -7.78
CA LYS A 209 -2.36 -6.67 -8.31
C LYS A 209 -1.47 -7.26 -7.25
N SER A 210 -0.59 -8.15 -7.68
CA SER A 210 0.46 -8.70 -6.82
C SER A 210 1.47 -7.63 -6.44
N GLY A 211 1.88 -7.61 -5.16
CA GLY A 211 2.86 -6.64 -4.67
C GLY A 211 3.07 -6.71 -3.17
N ILE A 212 4.07 -5.99 -2.70
CA ILE A 212 4.32 -5.81 -1.27
C ILE A 212 3.23 -4.92 -0.70
N LEU A 213 2.58 -5.35 0.38
CA LEU A 213 1.66 -4.54 1.15
C LEU A 213 2.44 -3.69 2.17
N ILE A 214 1.75 -2.74 2.80
CA ILE A 214 2.35 -1.85 3.80
C ILE A 214 2.94 -2.69 4.93
N PRO A 215 4.26 -2.59 5.21
CA PRO A 215 4.88 -3.27 6.32
C PRO A 215 4.36 -2.75 7.66
N ASN A 216 4.26 -3.65 8.64
CA ASN A 216 3.90 -3.31 10.01
C ASN A 216 5.12 -3.45 10.92
N PHE A 217 5.24 -2.53 11.86
CA PHE A 217 6.32 -2.52 12.86
C PHE A 217 5.69 -2.58 14.25
N GLY A 218 6.29 -3.36 15.12
CA GLY A 218 5.80 -3.50 16.49
C GLY A 218 6.92 -3.80 17.48
N SER A 219 6.59 -3.75 18.75
CA SER A 219 7.47 -4.21 19.83
C SER A 219 6.65 -4.75 20.98
N SER A 220 7.04 -5.89 21.50
CA SER A 220 6.41 -6.49 22.68
C SER A 220 7.42 -7.17 23.58
N SER A 221 7.05 -7.39 24.84
CA SER A 221 7.91 -8.10 25.80
C SER A 221 8.17 -9.55 25.37
N LYS A 222 7.22 -10.19 24.66
CA LYS A 222 7.26 -11.60 24.24
C LYS A 222 8.00 -11.83 22.93
N LYS A 223 7.91 -10.88 21.96
CA LYS A 223 8.49 -11.02 20.62
C LYS A 223 9.76 -10.18 20.42
N GLY A 224 9.97 -9.15 21.25
CA GLY A 224 10.98 -8.11 21.02
C GLY A 224 10.50 -7.13 19.96
N VAL A 225 11.41 -6.57 19.17
CA VAL A 225 11.09 -5.79 17.98
C VAL A 225 10.56 -6.75 16.92
N GLU A 226 9.48 -6.38 16.25
CA GLU A 226 8.89 -7.16 15.17
C GLU A 226 8.73 -6.32 13.91
N ILE A 227 8.96 -6.95 12.75
CA ILE A 227 8.78 -6.38 11.43
C ILE A 227 8.01 -7.39 10.61
N ASN A 228 6.82 -7.03 10.19
CA ASN A 228 5.98 -7.84 9.33
C ASN A 228 5.94 -7.24 7.92
N ILE A 229 6.34 -8.02 6.91
CA ILE A 229 6.34 -7.62 5.50
C ILE A 229 5.40 -8.56 4.74
N PRO A 230 4.14 -8.17 4.49
CA PRO A 230 3.22 -8.97 3.73
C PRO A 230 3.40 -8.76 2.23
N TYR A 231 3.30 -9.85 1.46
CA TYR A 231 3.26 -9.85 0.00
C TYR A 231 1.93 -10.44 -0.48
N TYR A 232 1.20 -9.71 -1.29
CA TYR A 232 -0.05 -10.14 -1.89
C TYR A 232 0.18 -10.74 -3.28
N TRP A 233 -0.31 -11.94 -3.50
CA TRP A 233 -0.31 -12.64 -4.77
C TRP A 233 -1.73 -12.64 -5.36
N ASN A 234 -1.95 -11.89 -6.44
CA ASN A 234 -3.17 -11.98 -7.23
C ASN A 234 -3.06 -13.17 -8.21
N ILE A 235 -3.45 -14.37 -7.78
CA ILE A 235 -3.30 -15.59 -8.57
C ILE A 235 -4.31 -15.59 -9.72
N SER A 236 -5.56 -15.25 -9.41
CA SER A 236 -6.66 -15.14 -10.38
C SER A 236 -7.75 -14.23 -9.80
N PRO A 237 -8.76 -13.79 -10.58
CA PRO A 237 -9.84 -12.95 -10.07
C PRO A 237 -10.59 -13.53 -8.87
N ASN A 238 -10.54 -14.83 -8.69
CA ASN A 238 -11.25 -15.57 -7.64
C ASN A 238 -10.33 -16.32 -6.66
N MET A 239 -9.01 -16.10 -6.73
CA MET A 239 -8.03 -16.72 -5.84
C MET A 239 -6.90 -15.76 -5.53
N ASP A 240 -6.51 -15.67 -4.30
CA ASP A 240 -5.33 -14.92 -3.85
C ASP A 240 -4.61 -15.60 -2.70
N LEU A 241 -3.38 -15.16 -2.48
CA LEU A 241 -2.52 -15.59 -1.39
C LEU A 241 -1.86 -14.37 -0.79
N ILE A 242 -1.86 -14.25 0.52
CA ILE A 242 -1.01 -13.31 1.25
C ILE A 242 0.07 -14.13 1.94
N THR A 243 1.33 -13.82 1.65
CA THR A 243 2.49 -14.39 2.35
C THR A 243 3.11 -13.29 3.18
N SER A 244 3.11 -13.43 4.51
CA SER A 244 3.70 -12.47 5.44
C SER A 244 4.99 -13.03 6.02
N PHE A 245 6.06 -12.24 5.97
CA PHE A 245 7.34 -12.49 6.61
C PHE A 245 7.38 -11.68 7.89
N ASP A 246 7.24 -12.35 9.03
CA ASP A 246 7.20 -11.73 10.34
C ASP A 246 8.48 -12.04 11.11
N TRP A 247 9.40 -11.07 11.11
CA TRP A 247 10.65 -11.18 11.83
C TRP A 247 10.50 -10.64 13.25
N MET A 248 10.85 -11.48 14.22
CA MET A 248 10.80 -11.19 15.65
C MET A 248 12.20 -11.34 16.25
N ASP A 249 12.73 -10.29 16.84
CA ASP A 249 14.08 -10.26 17.42
C ASP A 249 14.33 -11.43 18.39
N LYS A 250 13.40 -11.65 19.31
CA LYS A 250 13.52 -12.68 20.35
C LYS A 250 13.17 -14.09 19.90
N ARG A 251 12.41 -14.26 18.81
CA ARG A 251 11.86 -15.57 18.42
C ARG A 251 12.35 -16.09 17.09
N GLY A 252 12.65 -15.22 16.13
CA GLY A 252 13.09 -15.61 14.80
C GLY A 252 12.13 -15.18 13.70
N LEU A 253 12.12 -15.88 12.57
CA LEU A 253 11.32 -15.56 11.40
C LEU A 253 10.11 -16.50 11.32
N GLN A 254 8.92 -15.94 11.40
CA GLN A 254 7.65 -16.62 11.14
C GLN A 254 7.21 -16.34 9.70
N LEU A 255 6.75 -17.37 9.03
CA LEU A 255 6.13 -17.30 7.71
C LEU A 255 4.63 -17.58 7.86
N GLU A 256 3.78 -16.62 7.51
CA GLU A 256 2.35 -16.77 7.49
C GLU A 256 1.82 -16.73 6.07
N ASN A 257 0.97 -17.69 5.70
CA ASN A 257 0.33 -17.77 4.39
C ASN A 257 -1.18 -17.83 4.58
N THR A 258 -1.90 -16.92 3.94
CA THR A 258 -3.37 -16.91 3.90
C THR A 258 -3.83 -17.04 2.46
N PHE A 259 -4.30 -18.22 2.09
CA PHE A 259 -4.87 -18.52 0.78
C PHE A 259 -6.37 -18.40 0.79
N ARG A 260 -6.97 -17.64 -0.12
CA ARG A 260 -8.42 -17.47 -0.25
C ARG A 260 -8.87 -17.86 -1.65
N PHE A 261 -10.02 -18.50 -1.72
CA PHE A 261 -10.62 -18.93 -2.98
C PHE A 261 -12.13 -18.77 -2.97
N LEU A 262 -12.69 -18.44 -4.14
CA LEU A 262 -14.11 -18.28 -4.38
C LEU A 262 -14.46 -18.85 -5.76
N THR A 263 -15.36 -19.83 -5.81
CA THR A 263 -15.90 -20.39 -7.05
C THR A 263 -17.42 -20.41 -7.00
N ALA A 264 -18.09 -20.77 -8.08
CA ALA A 264 -19.55 -20.86 -8.10
C ALA A 264 -20.12 -21.84 -7.04
N LYS A 265 -19.35 -22.85 -6.63
CA LYS A 265 -19.80 -23.89 -5.69
C LYS A 265 -19.13 -23.83 -4.31
N GLN A 266 -18.02 -23.15 -4.17
CA GLN A 266 -17.28 -23.14 -2.91
C GLN A 266 -16.52 -21.84 -2.69
N GLN A 267 -16.39 -21.50 -1.42
CA GLN A 267 -15.52 -20.44 -0.93
C GLN A 267 -14.77 -20.93 0.30
N GLY A 268 -13.57 -20.43 0.48
CA GLY A 268 -12.79 -20.82 1.64
C GLY A 268 -11.53 -19.99 1.82
N GLU A 269 -10.94 -20.19 3.01
CA GLU A 269 -9.70 -19.60 3.44
C GLU A 269 -8.86 -20.65 4.18
N ILE A 270 -7.58 -20.69 3.87
CA ILE A 270 -6.59 -21.53 4.53
C ILE A 270 -5.48 -20.62 5.01
N GLN A 271 -5.27 -20.61 6.32
CA GLN A 271 -4.14 -19.90 6.94
C GLN A 271 -3.17 -20.91 7.52
N VAL A 272 -1.89 -20.75 7.20
CA VAL A 272 -0.79 -21.57 7.71
C VAL A 272 0.31 -20.66 8.18
N SER A 273 0.64 -20.71 9.47
CA SER A 273 1.76 -19.99 10.06
C SER A 273 2.81 -20.98 10.55
N LEU A 274 4.06 -20.73 10.19
CA LEU A 274 5.22 -21.54 10.52
C LEU A 274 6.31 -20.68 11.13
N LEU A 275 6.73 -20.98 12.34
CA LEU A 275 7.90 -20.41 13.00
C LEU A 275 8.92 -21.54 13.23
N PRO A 276 9.86 -21.73 12.29
CA PRO A 276 10.93 -22.71 12.49
C PRO A 276 11.87 -22.20 13.59
N ASP A 277 12.23 -23.09 14.49
CA ASP A 277 13.23 -22.84 15.53
C ASP A 277 12.95 -21.56 16.36
N ASP A 278 11.78 -21.54 17.05
CA ASP A 278 11.47 -20.45 18.01
C ASP A 278 12.61 -20.38 19.04
N LYS A 279 13.39 -19.31 19.03
CA LYS A 279 14.60 -19.13 19.88
C LYS A 279 14.30 -19.19 21.38
N ILE A 280 13.06 -18.98 21.83
CA ILE A 280 12.66 -19.05 23.23
C ILE A 280 12.25 -20.48 23.61
N MET A 281 11.41 -21.11 22.75
CA MET A 281 10.90 -22.45 23.02
C MET A 281 11.82 -23.57 22.55
N ASN A 282 12.79 -23.26 21.63
CA ASN A 282 13.69 -24.20 20.93
C ASN A 282 12.92 -25.32 20.19
N GLU A 283 11.77 -24.96 19.61
CA GLU A 283 10.89 -25.86 18.88
C GLU A 283 10.31 -25.19 17.63
N ASN A 284 9.91 -26.02 16.67
CA ASN A 284 9.15 -25.57 15.50
C ASN A 284 7.69 -25.35 15.89
N ARG A 285 7.21 -24.14 15.70
CA ARG A 285 5.81 -23.80 16.02
C ARG A 285 4.99 -23.61 14.76
N LYS A 286 3.76 -24.05 14.78
CA LYS A 286 2.84 -23.97 13.65
C LYS A 286 1.40 -23.70 14.08
N TYR A 287 0.69 -22.97 13.22
CA TYR A 287 -0.75 -22.77 13.31
C TYR A 287 -1.38 -23.03 11.95
N ILE A 288 -2.52 -23.68 11.96
CA ILE A 288 -3.33 -23.95 10.76
C ILE A 288 -4.77 -23.56 11.10
N ASN A 289 -5.36 -22.72 10.24
CA ASN A 289 -6.78 -22.41 10.27
C ASN A 289 -7.36 -22.69 8.89
N TYR A 290 -8.47 -23.42 8.87
CA TYR A 290 -9.17 -23.80 7.65
C TYR A 290 -10.66 -23.50 7.80
N ASN A 291 -11.21 -22.78 6.82
CA ASN A 291 -12.63 -22.47 6.76
C ASN A 291 -13.12 -22.61 5.32
N GLN A 292 -14.08 -23.51 5.08
CA GLN A 292 -14.64 -23.75 3.76
C GLN A 292 -16.15 -23.92 3.82
N LEU A 293 -16.86 -23.29 2.90
CA LEU A 293 -18.25 -23.54 2.58
C LEU A 293 -18.35 -24.13 1.17
N LEU A 294 -18.92 -25.32 1.04
CA LEU A 294 -19.12 -26.02 -0.22
C LEU A 294 -20.62 -26.24 -0.47
N ASN A 295 -21.16 -25.69 -1.54
CA ASN A 295 -22.52 -25.94 -2.01
C ASN A 295 -22.53 -27.15 -2.94
N LEU A 296 -23.02 -28.30 -2.46
CA LEU A 296 -23.15 -29.53 -3.26
C LEU A 296 -24.29 -29.41 -4.28
N SER A 297 -25.38 -28.75 -3.87
CA SER A 297 -26.54 -28.43 -4.70
C SER A 297 -27.25 -27.18 -4.15
N SER A 298 -28.37 -26.79 -4.73
CA SER A 298 -29.23 -25.72 -4.20
C SER A 298 -29.80 -26.05 -2.80
N GLN A 299 -29.87 -27.32 -2.46
CA GLN A 299 -30.47 -27.80 -1.20
C GLN A 299 -29.43 -28.30 -0.18
N TRP A 300 -28.19 -28.59 -0.61
CA TRP A 300 -27.17 -29.20 0.24
C TRP A 300 -25.89 -28.41 0.27
N ARG A 301 -25.39 -28.18 1.48
CA ARG A 301 -24.07 -27.54 1.69
C ARG A 301 -23.28 -28.22 2.80
N VAL A 302 -21.96 -28.14 2.64
CA VAL A 302 -21.01 -28.63 3.64
C VAL A 302 -20.24 -27.41 4.15
N ASN A 303 -20.12 -27.32 5.48
CA ASN A 303 -19.27 -26.32 6.15
C ASN A 303 -18.17 -27.07 6.89
N ILE A 304 -16.92 -26.75 6.58
CA ILE A 304 -15.74 -27.31 7.23
C ILE A 304 -14.98 -26.17 7.89
N LYS A 305 -14.73 -26.29 9.19
CA LYS A 305 -13.90 -25.36 9.94
C LYS A 305 -12.95 -26.14 10.81
N GLY A 306 -11.72 -25.64 10.95
CA GLY A 306 -10.75 -26.30 11.81
C GLY A 306 -9.57 -25.42 12.15
N GLU A 307 -9.18 -25.42 13.41
CA GLU A 307 -7.98 -24.78 13.90
C GLU A 307 -7.07 -25.81 14.56
N TYR A 308 -5.76 -25.60 14.41
CA TYR A 308 -4.74 -26.43 15.02
C TYR A 308 -3.51 -25.59 15.37
N THR A 309 -2.93 -25.84 16.55
CA THR A 309 -1.62 -25.29 16.95
C THR A 309 -0.69 -26.43 17.37
N SER A 310 0.60 -26.22 17.22
CA SER A 310 1.64 -27.16 17.69
C SER A 310 1.69 -27.30 19.19
N ASP A 311 1.36 -26.22 19.89
CA ASP A 311 1.51 -26.10 21.35
C ASP A 311 0.42 -25.22 21.95
N ASN A 312 0.25 -25.29 23.26
CA ASN A 312 -0.82 -24.60 23.97
C ASN A 312 -0.55 -23.10 24.20
N GLN A 313 0.71 -22.67 24.11
CA GLN A 313 1.12 -21.28 24.34
C GLN A 313 1.22 -20.46 23.05
N TYR A 314 0.91 -21.07 21.89
CA TYR A 314 1.03 -20.44 20.58
C TYR A 314 0.38 -19.06 20.53
N PHE A 315 -0.89 -18.97 20.90
CA PHE A 315 -1.61 -17.69 20.82
C PHE A 315 -1.15 -16.68 21.87
N GLU A 316 -0.84 -17.15 23.04
CA GLU A 316 -0.36 -16.27 24.12
C GLU A 316 0.96 -15.60 23.76
N ASP A 317 1.83 -16.32 23.08
CA ASP A 317 3.19 -15.87 22.76
C ASP A 317 3.30 -15.09 21.46
N LEU A 318 2.57 -15.51 20.43
CA LEU A 318 2.77 -15.05 19.05
C LEU A 318 1.66 -14.13 18.54
N THR A 319 0.49 -14.07 19.21
CA THR A 319 -0.58 -13.16 18.81
C THR A 319 -0.67 -11.97 19.77
N GLY A 320 -0.91 -10.77 19.25
CA GLY A 320 -1.15 -9.56 20.05
C GLY A 320 -2.64 -9.30 20.34
N ASN A 321 -3.52 -10.20 19.89
CA ASN A 321 -4.97 -9.99 19.95
C ASN A 321 -5.57 -10.68 21.17
N ILE A 322 -6.29 -9.94 22.02
CA ILE A 322 -6.95 -10.44 23.23
C ILE A 322 -7.92 -11.61 22.90
N ASN A 323 -8.65 -11.56 21.78
CA ASN A 323 -9.56 -12.63 21.39
C ASN A 323 -8.84 -13.95 21.08
N SER A 324 -7.60 -13.88 20.60
CA SER A 324 -6.78 -15.06 20.32
C SER A 324 -6.13 -15.60 21.58
N THR A 325 -5.63 -14.74 22.45
CA THR A 325 -4.95 -15.11 23.71
C THR A 325 -5.91 -15.71 24.74
N SER A 326 -7.19 -15.41 24.66
CA SER A 326 -8.23 -15.96 25.54
C SER A 326 -8.81 -17.29 25.08
N LYS A 327 -8.33 -17.87 23.96
CA LYS A 327 -8.80 -19.17 23.47
C LYS A 327 -8.38 -20.30 24.42
N THR A 328 -9.33 -20.97 24.98
CA THR A 328 -9.12 -22.16 25.85
C THR A 328 -9.12 -23.48 25.06
N HIS A 329 -9.73 -23.48 23.89
CA HIS A 329 -9.79 -24.63 22.99
C HIS A 329 -9.94 -24.20 21.54
N LEU A 330 -9.51 -25.07 20.62
CA LEU A 330 -9.65 -24.91 19.18
C LEU A 330 -10.70 -25.89 18.66
N PHE A 331 -11.67 -25.34 17.96
CA PHE A 331 -12.81 -26.09 17.46
C PHE A 331 -12.58 -26.58 16.03
N ARG A 332 -12.95 -27.86 15.78
CA ARG A 332 -12.95 -28.46 14.45
C ARG A 332 -14.30 -29.06 14.19
N THR A 333 -14.88 -28.72 13.05
CA THR A 333 -16.23 -29.18 12.70
C THR A 333 -16.37 -29.46 11.22
N ILE A 334 -17.11 -30.49 10.89
CA ILE A 334 -17.61 -30.79 9.56
C ILE A 334 -19.11 -30.90 9.67
N ASN A 335 -19.86 -30.03 9.01
CA ASN A 335 -21.32 -30.01 9.05
C ASN A 335 -21.89 -30.12 7.63
N LEU A 336 -22.73 -31.14 7.43
CA LEU A 336 -23.61 -31.26 6.26
C LEU A 336 -24.98 -30.68 6.62
N GLN A 337 -25.47 -29.76 5.82
CA GLN A 337 -26.77 -29.12 5.98
C GLN A 337 -27.62 -29.35 4.73
N GLY A 338 -28.84 -29.81 4.95
CA GLY A 338 -29.86 -29.99 3.91
C GLY A 338 -31.04 -29.05 4.16
N PHE A 339 -31.57 -28.46 3.10
CA PHE A 339 -32.68 -27.51 3.16
C PHE A 339 -33.76 -27.88 2.14
N SER A 340 -35.01 -27.83 2.57
CA SER A 340 -36.17 -27.93 1.72
C SER A 340 -37.26 -27.02 2.26
N GLU A 341 -38.33 -26.79 1.52
CA GLU A 341 -39.48 -25.99 2.00
C GLU A 341 -40.04 -26.46 3.35
N ASN A 342 -40.01 -27.77 3.58
CA ASN A 342 -40.67 -28.40 4.74
C ASN A 342 -39.69 -28.97 5.77
N TRP A 343 -38.39 -29.01 5.53
CA TRP A 343 -37.42 -29.58 6.46
C TRP A 343 -36.05 -28.93 6.37
N HIS A 344 -35.37 -28.91 7.50
CA HIS A 344 -33.96 -28.54 7.63
C HIS A 344 -33.26 -29.67 8.39
N MET A 345 -32.19 -30.21 7.79
CA MET A 345 -31.37 -31.25 8.39
C MET A 345 -29.95 -30.75 8.59
N LYS A 346 -29.38 -31.06 9.75
CA LYS A 346 -27.99 -30.82 10.06
C LYS A 346 -27.36 -32.07 10.62
N MET A 347 -26.30 -32.56 10.00
CA MET A 347 -25.43 -33.61 10.48
C MET A 347 -24.01 -33.10 10.59
N GLY A 348 -23.32 -33.42 11.68
CA GLY A 348 -21.96 -32.91 11.87
C GLY A 348 -21.14 -33.79 12.80
N MET A 349 -19.83 -33.56 12.68
CA MET A 349 -18.83 -34.13 13.57
C MET A 349 -18.01 -32.99 14.11
N ASP A 350 -17.83 -32.95 15.43
CA ASP A 350 -17.07 -31.93 16.13
C ASP A 350 -15.91 -32.56 16.88
N SER A 351 -14.78 -31.86 16.94
CA SER A 351 -13.65 -32.23 17.78
C SER A 351 -12.95 -30.98 18.30
N PHE A 352 -12.17 -31.12 19.37
CA PHE A 352 -11.53 -30.01 20.06
C PHE A 352 -10.06 -30.33 20.29
N GLN A 353 -9.22 -29.31 20.17
CA GLN A 353 -7.88 -29.27 20.77
C GLN A 353 -7.94 -28.37 22.00
N ILE A 354 -7.65 -28.93 23.18
CA ILE A 354 -7.65 -28.18 24.44
C ILE A 354 -6.30 -27.44 24.56
N LEU A 355 -6.34 -26.15 24.80
CA LEU A 355 -5.16 -25.30 25.05
C LEU A 355 -4.95 -25.07 26.55
N ASP A 356 -6.03 -24.89 27.29
CA ASP A 356 -5.99 -24.70 28.74
C ASP A 356 -5.98 -26.04 29.45
N GLN A 357 -4.83 -26.41 30.04
CA GLN A 357 -4.66 -27.68 30.77
C GLN A 357 -5.50 -27.80 32.05
N SER A 358 -6.07 -26.72 32.55
CA SER A 358 -7.00 -26.76 33.68
C SER A 358 -8.37 -27.34 33.32
N ILE A 359 -8.68 -27.38 32.03
CA ILE A 359 -9.94 -27.95 31.54
C ILE A 359 -9.82 -29.48 31.40
N ILE A 360 -10.50 -30.22 32.27
CA ILE A 360 -10.55 -31.66 32.19
C ILE A 360 -11.47 -32.07 31.01
N PRO A 361 -10.99 -32.84 30.04
CA PRO A 361 -11.83 -33.30 28.94
C PRO A 361 -12.88 -34.26 29.48
N THR A 362 -14.15 -33.87 29.43
CA THR A 362 -15.25 -34.81 29.67
C THR A 362 -15.45 -35.67 28.44
N ASN A 363 -15.13 -36.95 28.52
CA ASN A 363 -15.47 -37.91 27.47
C ASN A 363 -17.00 -37.94 27.31
N ARG A 364 -17.49 -37.46 26.19
CA ARG A 364 -18.85 -37.68 25.71
C ARG A 364 -18.86 -38.60 24.51
#